data_4ccfb1a33a0b41850a2db8ee61207a4a
#
_entry.id   4ccfb1a33a0b41850a2db8ee61207a4a
#
_cell.length_a   1.000
_cell.length_b   1.000
_cell.length_c   1.000
_cell.angle_alpha   90.00
_cell.angle_beta   90.00
_cell.angle_gamma   90.00
#
_symmetry.space_group_name_H-M   'P 1'
#
loop_
_entity.id
_entity.type
_entity.pdbx_description
1 polymer ?
#
loop_
_entity_poly.entity_id
_entity_poly.type
_entity_poly.pdbx_seq_one_letter_code
_entity_poly.pdbx_strand_id
1 'polypeptide(L)'
;MKNSTKKNPEQTSGLDAAPQTLQSYQVWDAGVRWFHWLNVLCVLLLIVIGVIILNANSLGVSSDGKITLKILHAWTGYAFTLNLLWRFIWGFIGGRYARWSAVLPGGKGYGTAMKGWIKGAKAGEPPAYRGHNPVARLMLAVLFFLLTAQMVTGLVLAGTDLYFPPFGHEFAEWATGSGEDHARLEGLVPGAKEMLDPEGYAEMRKFREPFIEVHEITFWLMLIAIVLHIGAVVVTEVKEGNGLVSAMFSGRKVFPKKPLD
;
A
#
# COMPACT_ATOMS: atom_id res chain seq x y z
N MET A 1 -1.94 -79.10 33.27
CA MET A 1 -1.57 -77.69 33.57
C MET A 1 -1.53 -76.92 32.28
N LYS A 2 -2.61 -76.13 31.98
CA LYS A 2 -2.71 -75.32 30.76
C LYS A 2 -2.32 -73.86 31.14
N ASN A 3 -1.20 -73.39 30.64
CA ASN A 3 -0.82 -71.99 30.81
C ASN A 3 -1.44 -71.15 29.68
N SER A 4 -2.43 -70.37 30.07
CA SER A 4 -3.10 -69.42 29.18
C SER A 4 -2.38 -68.07 29.27
N THR A 5 -1.60 -67.74 28.25
CA THR A 5 -0.98 -66.41 28.08
C THR A 5 -2.05 -65.43 27.56
N LYS A 6 -2.56 -64.56 28.43
CA LYS A 6 -3.36 -63.39 28.07
C LYS A 6 -2.51 -62.41 27.22
N LYS A 7 -2.86 -62.27 25.93
CA LYS A 7 -2.43 -61.16 25.09
C LYS A 7 -3.15 -59.89 25.51
N ASN A 8 -2.41 -58.87 25.87
CA ASN A 8 -2.86 -57.54 26.17
C ASN A 8 -3.20 -56.77 24.88
N PRO A 9 -4.40 -56.29 24.62
CA PRO A 9 -4.75 -55.52 23.43
C PRO A 9 -4.76 -54.00 23.73
N GLU A 10 -3.62 -53.45 24.14
CA GLU A 10 -3.43 -51.99 24.29
C GLU A 10 -2.07 -51.60 23.81
N GLN A 11 -1.97 -51.19 22.56
CA GLN A 11 -1.01 -50.22 22.02
C GLN A 11 -1.04 -50.21 20.47
N THR A 12 -2.18 -49.79 19.88
CA THR A 12 -2.19 -49.33 18.47
C THR A 12 -3.30 -48.30 18.29
N SER A 13 -3.14 -47.12 18.92
CA SER A 13 -3.97 -45.99 18.60
C SER A 13 -3.13 -44.72 18.68
N GLY A 14 -2.48 -44.36 17.59
CA GLY A 14 -1.84 -43.06 17.58
C GLY A 14 -0.76 -42.84 16.55
N LEU A 15 -0.88 -43.31 15.31
CA LEU A 15 0.06 -42.93 14.23
C LEU A 15 -0.45 -43.29 12.83
N ASP A 16 -1.71 -42.98 12.50
CA ASP A 16 -2.18 -43.05 11.11
C ASP A 16 -3.01 -41.83 10.74
N ALA A 17 -2.52 -40.62 11.05
CA ALA A 17 -2.91 -39.45 10.30
C ALA A 17 -2.15 -39.53 8.97
N ALA A 18 -2.82 -39.96 7.90
CA ALA A 18 -2.26 -39.94 6.57
C ALA A 18 -1.60 -38.57 6.30
N PRO A 19 -0.39 -38.52 5.74
CA PRO A 19 0.31 -37.27 5.52
C PRO A 19 -0.58 -36.35 4.67
N GLN A 20 -0.97 -35.20 5.24
CA GLN A 20 -1.73 -34.19 4.50
C GLN A 20 -0.88 -33.72 3.35
N THR A 21 -1.26 -34.06 2.12
CA THR A 21 -0.56 -33.64 0.90
C THR A 21 -0.79 -32.13 0.71
N LEU A 22 0.19 -31.33 1.09
CA LEU A 22 0.17 -29.89 0.87
C LEU A 22 0.29 -29.58 -0.62
N GLN A 23 -0.68 -28.85 -1.16
CA GLN A 23 -0.67 -28.43 -2.57
C GLN A 23 -0.17 -26.99 -2.71
N SER A 24 0.86 -26.80 -3.54
CA SER A 24 1.46 -25.48 -3.80
C SER A 24 0.89 -24.87 -5.09
N TYR A 25 0.41 -23.63 -5.00
CA TYR A 25 -0.17 -22.89 -6.13
C TYR A 25 0.60 -21.60 -6.39
N GLN A 26 0.93 -21.34 -7.66
CA GLN A 26 1.44 -20.03 -8.09
C GLN A 26 0.30 -19.01 -8.04
N VAL A 27 0.46 -17.94 -7.26
CA VAL A 27 -0.58 -16.92 -7.06
C VAL A 27 -0.06 -15.53 -7.46
N TRP A 28 1.05 -15.11 -6.89
CA TRP A 28 1.59 -13.78 -7.15
C TRP A 28 2.68 -13.82 -8.21
N ASP A 29 2.44 -13.13 -9.33
CA ASP A 29 3.46 -12.93 -10.36
C ASP A 29 4.58 -11.97 -9.87
N ALA A 30 5.68 -11.92 -10.62
CA ALA A 30 6.81 -11.06 -10.25
C ALA A 30 6.43 -9.58 -10.21
N GLY A 31 5.56 -9.12 -11.14
CA GLY A 31 5.12 -7.73 -11.21
C GLY A 31 4.40 -7.28 -9.92
N VAL A 32 3.51 -8.12 -9.37
CA VAL A 32 2.84 -7.84 -8.09
C VAL A 32 3.83 -7.81 -6.93
N ARG A 33 4.77 -8.74 -6.88
CA ARG A 33 5.75 -8.84 -5.79
C ARG A 33 6.72 -7.65 -5.78
N TRP A 34 7.27 -7.28 -6.94
CA TRP A 34 8.13 -6.10 -7.08
C TRP A 34 7.39 -4.82 -6.73
N PHE A 35 6.17 -4.64 -7.26
CA PHE A 35 5.32 -3.52 -6.86
C PHE A 35 5.18 -3.43 -5.34
N HIS A 36 4.82 -4.54 -4.69
CA HIS A 36 4.58 -4.56 -3.24
C HIS A 36 5.82 -4.13 -2.45
N TRP A 37 6.97 -4.75 -2.68
CA TRP A 37 8.18 -4.46 -1.90
C TRP A 37 8.75 -3.08 -2.17
N LEU A 38 8.71 -2.62 -3.42
CA LEU A 38 9.11 -1.25 -3.76
C LEU A 38 8.14 -0.24 -3.12
N ASN A 39 6.83 -0.54 -3.13
CA ASN A 39 5.83 0.29 -2.46
C ASN A 39 6.07 0.37 -0.96
N VAL A 40 6.36 -0.76 -0.29
CA VAL A 40 6.71 -0.79 1.13
C VAL A 40 7.92 0.10 1.41
N LEU A 41 8.98 -0.02 0.63
CA LEU A 41 10.19 0.81 0.79
C LEU A 41 9.89 2.30 0.62
N CYS A 42 9.21 2.68 -0.47
CA CYS A 42 8.86 4.08 -0.73
C CYS A 42 7.97 4.66 0.38
N VAL A 43 6.93 3.92 0.79
CA VAL A 43 6.00 4.38 1.82
C VAL A 43 6.71 4.56 3.16
N LEU A 44 7.59 3.63 3.56
CA LEU A 44 8.37 3.77 4.80
C LEU A 44 9.28 5.00 4.77
N LEU A 45 9.99 5.24 3.66
CA LEU A 45 10.82 6.42 3.49
C LEU A 45 9.98 7.71 3.53
N LEU A 46 8.85 7.75 2.83
CA LEU A 46 7.93 8.88 2.82
C LEU A 46 7.35 9.17 4.21
N ILE A 47 7.00 8.14 4.99
CA ILE A 47 6.55 8.28 6.38
C ILE A 47 7.65 8.92 7.23
N VAL A 48 8.86 8.39 7.19
CA VAL A 48 9.97 8.90 8.02
C VAL A 48 10.29 10.35 7.67
N ILE A 49 10.48 10.66 6.38
CA ILE A 49 10.80 12.01 5.94
C ILE A 49 9.62 12.95 6.23
N GLY A 50 8.39 12.53 5.97
CA GLY A 50 7.18 13.32 6.23
C GLY A 50 7.00 13.67 7.71
N VAL A 51 7.23 12.73 8.62
CA VAL A 51 7.17 12.97 10.07
C VAL A 51 8.25 13.97 10.50
N ILE A 52 9.46 13.90 9.94
CA ILE A 52 10.53 14.87 10.21
C ILE A 52 10.12 16.26 9.70
N ILE A 53 9.56 16.37 8.48
CA ILE A 53 9.08 17.64 7.93
C ILE A 53 7.98 18.24 8.80
N LEU A 54 7.02 17.42 9.24
CA LEU A 54 5.89 17.84 10.08
C LEU A 54 6.38 18.39 11.43
N ASN A 55 7.43 17.81 11.99
CA ASN A 55 8.01 18.19 13.27
C ASN A 55 9.31 19.01 13.14
N ALA A 56 9.61 19.56 11.97
CA ALA A 56 10.90 20.19 11.68
C ALA A 56 11.28 21.29 12.68
N ASN A 57 10.32 22.12 13.09
CA ASN A 57 10.56 23.20 14.05
C ASN A 57 10.92 22.65 15.45
N SER A 58 10.20 21.62 15.91
CA SER A 58 10.45 20.98 17.22
C SER A 58 11.78 20.22 17.25
N LEU A 59 12.21 19.72 16.08
CA LEU A 59 13.48 19.02 15.92
C LEU A 59 14.67 19.94 15.65
N GLY A 60 14.45 21.28 15.62
CA GLY A 60 15.51 22.25 15.34
C GLY A 60 16.07 22.20 13.91
N VAL A 61 15.30 21.68 12.95
CA VAL A 61 15.71 21.64 11.54
C VAL A 61 15.71 23.06 10.97
N SER A 62 16.82 23.47 10.35
CA SER A 62 16.95 24.77 9.68
C SER A 62 15.99 24.91 8.49
N SER A 63 15.76 26.14 8.03
CA SER A 63 14.92 26.40 6.83
C SER A 63 15.43 25.65 5.61
N ASP A 64 16.75 25.70 5.35
CA ASP A 64 17.38 24.98 4.24
C ASP A 64 17.33 23.46 4.40
N GLY A 65 17.46 22.97 5.63
CA GLY A 65 17.27 21.56 5.95
C GLY A 65 15.85 21.09 5.67
N LYS A 66 14.85 21.93 5.98
CA LYS A 66 13.44 21.64 5.67
C LYS A 66 13.19 21.60 4.16
N ILE A 67 13.79 22.49 3.39
CA ILE A 67 13.69 22.49 1.92
C ILE A 67 14.33 21.21 1.36
N THR A 68 15.51 20.85 1.84
CA THR A 68 16.20 19.60 1.44
C THR A 68 15.35 18.36 1.73
N LEU A 69 14.73 18.28 2.92
CA LEU A 69 13.84 17.17 3.28
C LEU A 69 12.61 17.11 2.35
N LYS A 70 12.02 18.25 2.00
CA LYS A 70 10.90 18.30 1.05
C LYS A 70 11.33 17.83 -0.35
N ILE A 71 12.52 18.19 -0.80
CA ILE A 71 13.08 17.71 -2.08
C ILE A 71 13.25 16.19 -2.05
N LEU A 72 13.84 15.64 -1.00
CA LEU A 72 14.01 14.19 -0.83
C LEU A 72 12.64 13.46 -0.75
N HIS A 73 11.67 14.06 -0.05
CA HIS A 73 10.30 13.55 0.01
C HIS A 73 9.65 13.52 -1.38
N ALA A 74 9.79 14.60 -2.16
CA ALA A 74 9.25 14.70 -3.51
C ALA A 74 9.91 13.66 -4.46
N TRP A 75 11.23 13.49 -4.44
CA TRP A 75 11.90 12.46 -5.25
C TRP A 75 11.47 11.05 -4.89
N THR A 76 11.34 10.74 -3.59
CA THR A 76 10.78 9.46 -3.13
C THR A 76 9.32 9.32 -3.58
N GLY A 77 8.55 10.41 -3.55
CA GLY A 77 7.18 10.49 -4.05
C GLY A 77 7.08 10.21 -5.56
N TYR A 78 8.03 10.64 -6.37
CA TYR A 78 8.07 10.27 -7.79
C TYR A 78 8.34 8.79 -8.01
N ALA A 79 9.29 8.21 -7.27
CA ALA A 79 9.54 6.77 -7.34
C ALA A 79 8.28 5.96 -6.94
N PHE A 80 7.59 6.39 -5.88
CA PHE A 80 6.31 5.84 -5.45
C PHE A 80 5.24 6.01 -6.53
N THR A 81 5.11 7.20 -7.13
CA THR A 81 4.14 7.50 -8.19
C THR A 81 4.32 6.58 -9.41
N LEU A 82 5.55 6.44 -9.90
CA LEU A 82 5.87 5.56 -11.03
C LEU A 82 5.54 4.10 -10.71
N ASN A 83 5.85 3.65 -9.49
CA ASN A 83 5.52 2.31 -9.04
C ASN A 83 4.00 2.08 -8.96
N LEU A 84 3.24 3.07 -8.48
CA LEU A 84 1.79 3.00 -8.40
C LEU A 84 1.14 3.03 -9.79
N LEU A 85 1.62 3.87 -10.71
CA LEU A 85 1.18 3.89 -12.11
C LEU A 85 1.45 2.55 -12.80
N TRP A 86 2.63 1.96 -12.59
CA TRP A 86 2.92 0.60 -13.02
C TRP A 86 1.87 -0.39 -12.50
N ARG A 87 1.51 -0.32 -11.22
CA ARG A 87 0.49 -1.20 -10.63
C ARG A 87 -0.89 -0.99 -11.25
N PHE A 88 -1.26 0.25 -11.58
CA PHE A 88 -2.52 0.51 -12.29
C PHE A 88 -2.55 -0.19 -13.65
N ILE A 89 -1.49 -0.06 -14.43
CA ILE A 89 -1.35 -0.74 -15.73
C ILE A 89 -1.38 -2.26 -15.54
N TRP A 90 -0.62 -2.78 -14.57
CA TRP A 90 -0.55 -4.22 -14.29
C TRP A 90 -1.88 -4.82 -13.85
N GLY A 91 -2.76 -4.01 -13.28
CA GLY A 91 -4.13 -4.40 -12.94
C GLY A 91 -5.01 -4.73 -14.13
N PHE A 92 -4.65 -4.31 -15.34
CA PHE A 92 -5.37 -4.64 -16.58
C PHE A 92 -4.71 -5.80 -17.35
N ILE A 93 -3.37 -5.82 -17.44
CA ILE A 93 -2.63 -6.75 -18.29
C ILE A 93 -1.94 -7.90 -17.54
N GLY A 94 -1.84 -7.81 -16.21
CA GLY A 94 -1.17 -8.80 -15.37
C GLY A 94 -1.89 -10.13 -15.26
N GLY A 95 -1.32 -11.06 -14.50
CA GLY A 95 -1.85 -12.39 -14.24
C GLY A 95 -3.24 -12.37 -13.59
N ARG A 96 -3.92 -13.53 -13.59
CA ARG A 96 -5.30 -13.68 -13.09
C ARG A 96 -5.54 -12.99 -11.73
N TYR A 97 -4.64 -13.17 -10.77
CA TYR A 97 -4.77 -12.65 -9.41
C TYR A 97 -4.25 -11.21 -9.25
N ALA A 98 -3.57 -10.67 -10.27
CA ALA A 98 -3.14 -9.27 -10.31
C ALA A 98 -4.22 -8.31 -10.81
N ARG A 99 -5.20 -8.82 -11.59
CA ARG A 99 -6.22 -7.99 -12.25
C ARG A 99 -7.17 -7.33 -11.26
N TRP A 100 -7.61 -6.13 -11.59
CA TRP A 100 -8.55 -5.34 -10.78
C TRP A 100 -9.81 -6.12 -10.39
N SER A 101 -10.34 -6.96 -11.28
CA SER A 101 -11.49 -7.82 -11.00
C SER A 101 -11.24 -8.85 -9.89
N ALA A 102 -9.98 -9.25 -9.65
CA ALA A 102 -9.59 -10.15 -8.58
C ALA A 102 -9.15 -9.43 -7.31
N VAL A 103 -8.78 -8.15 -7.41
CA VAL A 103 -8.22 -7.33 -6.32
C VAL A 103 -9.27 -6.46 -5.66
N LEU A 104 -10.15 -5.81 -6.45
CA LEU A 104 -11.15 -4.89 -5.91
C LEU A 104 -12.44 -5.62 -5.49
N PRO A 105 -13.16 -5.11 -4.48
CA PRO A 105 -14.46 -5.63 -4.08
C PRO A 105 -15.48 -5.42 -5.20
N GLY A 106 -16.34 -6.42 -5.45
CA GLY A 106 -17.39 -6.33 -6.48
C GLY A 106 -17.52 -7.57 -7.34
N GLY A 107 -18.44 -7.51 -8.32
CA GLY A 107 -18.80 -8.63 -9.19
C GLY A 107 -19.92 -9.50 -8.63
N LYS A 108 -20.48 -10.36 -9.51
CA LYS A 108 -21.58 -11.28 -9.14
C LYS A 108 -21.10 -12.23 -8.02
N GLY A 109 -21.90 -12.34 -6.96
CA GLY A 109 -21.61 -13.25 -5.84
C GLY A 109 -20.65 -12.72 -4.77
N TYR A 110 -20.07 -11.52 -4.92
CA TYR A 110 -19.14 -10.97 -3.92
C TYR A 110 -19.78 -10.87 -2.52
N GLY A 111 -21.01 -10.35 -2.42
CA GLY A 111 -21.73 -10.26 -1.13
C GLY A 111 -21.98 -11.62 -0.48
N THR A 112 -22.31 -12.65 -1.28
CA THR A 112 -22.49 -14.02 -0.80
C THR A 112 -21.15 -14.61 -0.32
N ALA A 113 -20.09 -14.42 -1.07
CA ALA A 113 -18.73 -14.84 -0.68
C ALA A 113 -18.27 -14.15 0.61
N MET A 114 -18.54 -12.84 0.77
CA MET A 114 -18.27 -12.09 1.99
C MET A 114 -19.00 -12.68 3.21
N LYS A 115 -20.32 -12.90 3.08
CA LYS A 115 -21.12 -13.51 4.16
C LYS A 115 -20.63 -14.92 4.51
N GLY A 116 -20.32 -15.73 3.50
CA GLY A 116 -19.77 -17.07 3.67
C GLY A 116 -18.42 -17.08 4.38
N TRP A 117 -17.53 -16.16 3.99
CA TRP A 117 -16.21 -16.03 4.63
C TRP A 117 -16.34 -15.59 6.10
N ILE A 118 -17.18 -14.58 6.39
CA ILE A 118 -17.40 -14.11 7.78
C ILE A 118 -17.99 -15.22 8.64
N LYS A 119 -18.97 -16.00 8.11
CA LYS A 119 -19.56 -17.14 8.82
C LYS A 119 -18.52 -18.20 9.13
N GLY A 120 -17.70 -18.59 8.14
CA GLY A 120 -16.61 -19.55 8.31
C GLY A 120 -15.56 -19.07 9.30
N ALA A 121 -15.16 -17.78 9.22
CA ALA A 121 -14.19 -17.19 10.14
C ALA A 121 -14.68 -17.21 11.61
N LYS A 122 -15.98 -16.94 11.84
CA LYS A 122 -16.61 -17.06 13.17
C LYS A 122 -16.67 -18.50 13.69
N ALA A 123 -16.80 -19.47 12.77
CA ALA A 123 -16.79 -20.89 13.11
C ALA A 123 -15.37 -21.48 13.27
N GLY A 124 -14.31 -20.67 13.07
CA GLY A 124 -12.91 -21.13 13.11
C GLY A 124 -12.43 -21.83 11.83
N GLU A 125 -13.26 -21.91 10.80
CA GLU A 125 -12.95 -22.57 9.52
C GLU A 125 -13.24 -21.66 8.32
N PRO A 126 -12.47 -20.57 8.11
CA PRO A 126 -12.68 -19.69 6.97
C PRO A 126 -12.40 -20.43 5.66
N PRO A 127 -13.22 -20.18 4.60
CA PRO A 127 -12.95 -20.73 3.28
C PRO A 127 -11.59 -20.25 2.73
N ALA A 128 -10.81 -21.16 2.16
CA ALA A 128 -9.51 -20.88 1.59
C ALA A 128 -9.63 -20.26 0.17
N TYR A 129 -8.84 -19.22 -0.09
CA TYR A 129 -8.75 -18.54 -1.39
C TYR A 129 -7.30 -18.50 -1.86
N ARG A 130 -7.05 -18.84 -3.14
CA ARG A 130 -5.72 -18.65 -3.77
C ARG A 130 -5.38 -17.18 -3.82
N GLY A 131 -6.27 -16.36 -4.42
CA GLY A 131 -6.15 -14.92 -4.48
C GLY A 131 -6.46 -14.25 -3.14
N HIS A 132 -7.15 -13.12 -3.21
CA HIS A 132 -7.58 -12.39 -2.02
C HIS A 132 -8.97 -12.85 -1.57
N ASN A 133 -9.12 -13.13 -0.29
CA ASN A 133 -10.44 -13.35 0.29
C ASN A 133 -11.29 -12.05 0.22
N PRO A 134 -12.62 -12.14 0.37
CA PRO A 134 -13.49 -10.96 0.21
C PRO A 134 -13.16 -9.79 1.13
N VAL A 135 -12.73 -10.05 2.37
CA VAL A 135 -12.34 -9.00 3.34
C VAL A 135 -11.01 -8.35 2.94
N ALA A 136 -10.04 -9.15 2.49
CA ALA A 136 -8.77 -8.64 1.99
C ALA A 136 -8.96 -7.72 0.77
N ARG A 137 -9.91 -8.04 -0.14
CA ARG A 137 -10.25 -7.17 -1.28
C ARG A 137 -10.75 -5.80 -0.85
N LEU A 138 -11.55 -5.72 0.22
CA LEU A 138 -12.00 -4.45 0.79
C LEU A 138 -10.82 -3.64 1.36
N MET A 139 -9.94 -4.29 2.13
CA MET A 139 -8.73 -3.66 2.67
C MET A 139 -7.84 -3.12 1.56
N LEU A 140 -7.64 -3.88 0.49
CA LEU A 140 -6.85 -3.44 -0.66
C LEU A 140 -7.49 -2.24 -1.37
N ALA A 141 -8.82 -2.20 -1.51
CA ALA A 141 -9.51 -1.03 -2.08
C ALA A 141 -9.25 0.23 -1.25
N VAL A 142 -9.32 0.14 0.08
CA VAL A 142 -9.00 1.25 0.98
C VAL A 142 -7.54 1.68 0.82
N LEU A 143 -6.59 0.74 0.81
CA LEU A 143 -5.17 1.05 0.61
C LEU A 143 -4.91 1.72 -0.73
N PHE A 144 -5.47 1.20 -1.83
CA PHE A 144 -5.29 1.81 -3.15
C PHE A 144 -5.92 3.20 -3.24
N PHE A 145 -7.06 3.42 -2.61
CA PHE A 145 -7.66 4.75 -2.51
C PHE A 145 -6.74 5.74 -1.78
N LEU A 146 -6.22 5.36 -0.61
CA LEU A 146 -5.32 6.20 0.18
C LEU A 146 -3.98 6.46 -0.54
N LEU A 147 -3.38 5.42 -1.16
CA LEU A 147 -2.16 5.57 -1.98
C LEU A 147 -2.39 6.53 -3.15
N THR A 148 -3.55 6.47 -3.81
CA THR A 148 -3.90 7.37 -4.91
C THR A 148 -4.11 8.81 -4.42
N ALA A 149 -4.78 8.99 -3.28
CA ALA A 149 -4.95 10.30 -2.67
C ALA A 149 -3.60 10.93 -2.30
N GLN A 150 -2.69 10.15 -1.69
CA GLN A 150 -1.32 10.57 -1.38
C GLN A 150 -0.54 10.97 -2.63
N MET A 151 -0.64 10.17 -3.71
CA MET A 151 0.00 10.47 -4.99
C MET A 151 -0.49 11.80 -5.56
N VAL A 152 -1.80 11.97 -5.69
CA VAL A 152 -2.39 13.17 -6.32
C VAL A 152 -2.07 14.43 -5.50
N THR A 153 -2.31 14.40 -4.20
CA THR A 153 -2.02 15.54 -3.32
C THR A 153 -0.53 15.84 -3.27
N GLY A 154 0.32 14.80 -3.19
CA GLY A 154 1.78 14.95 -3.17
C GLY A 154 2.34 15.60 -4.43
N LEU A 155 1.82 15.25 -5.63
CA LEU A 155 2.23 15.88 -6.88
C LEU A 155 1.83 17.37 -6.96
N VAL A 156 0.63 17.72 -6.48
CA VAL A 156 0.19 19.12 -6.39
C VAL A 156 1.08 19.89 -5.41
N LEU A 157 1.41 19.29 -4.26
CA LEU A 157 2.27 19.92 -3.26
C LEU A 157 3.71 20.09 -3.76
N ALA A 158 4.24 19.13 -4.50
CA ALA A 158 5.55 19.25 -5.14
C ALA A 158 5.57 20.39 -6.16
N GLY A 159 4.49 20.58 -6.92
CA GLY A 159 4.34 21.70 -7.85
C GLY A 159 4.26 23.05 -7.16
N THR A 160 3.41 23.16 -6.13
CA THR A 160 3.13 24.44 -5.45
C THR A 160 4.21 24.87 -4.45
N ASP A 161 5.01 23.95 -3.93
CA ASP A 161 5.97 24.23 -2.86
C ASP A 161 7.44 24.22 -3.36
N LEU A 162 7.71 23.39 -4.38
CA LEU A 162 9.06 23.21 -4.94
C LEU A 162 9.15 23.60 -6.42
N TYR A 163 8.04 23.91 -7.05
CA TYR A 163 7.93 24.15 -8.49
C TYR A 163 8.41 22.96 -9.33
N PHE A 164 8.13 21.75 -8.84
CA PHE A 164 8.52 20.49 -9.47
C PHE A 164 7.42 19.96 -10.41
N PRO A 165 7.80 19.20 -11.46
CA PRO A 165 6.84 18.58 -12.37
C PRO A 165 5.81 17.70 -11.65
N PRO A 166 4.62 17.45 -12.25
CA PRO A 166 4.18 17.91 -13.57
C PRO A 166 3.62 19.32 -13.62
N PHE A 167 3.29 19.93 -12.49
CA PHE A 167 2.54 21.20 -12.40
C PHE A 167 3.43 22.39 -11.97
N GLY A 168 4.74 22.17 -11.85
CA GLY A 168 5.64 23.18 -11.27
C GLY A 168 5.75 24.45 -12.09
N HIS A 169 5.70 24.32 -13.42
CA HIS A 169 5.79 25.47 -14.33
C HIS A 169 4.57 26.39 -14.17
N GLU A 170 3.38 25.86 -14.21
CA GLU A 170 2.12 26.60 -14.07
C GLU A 170 2.01 27.27 -12.71
N PHE A 171 2.45 26.61 -11.65
CA PHE A 171 2.46 27.18 -10.31
C PHE A 171 3.56 28.23 -10.12
N ALA A 172 4.70 28.12 -10.81
CA ALA A 172 5.74 29.14 -10.81
C ALA A 172 5.26 30.41 -11.51
N GLU A 173 4.62 30.29 -12.66
CA GLU A 173 4.00 31.42 -13.36
C GLU A 173 2.95 32.14 -12.48
N TRP A 174 2.06 31.36 -11.86
CA TRP A 174 1.06 31.90 -10.96
C TRP A 174 1.68 32.63 -9.76
N ALA A 175 2.68 32.02 -9.11
CA ALA A 175 3.31 32.57 -7.91
C ALA A 175 4.17 33.84 -8.19
N THR A 176 4.69 34.00 -9.40
CA THR A 176 5.52 35.15 -9.78
C THR A 176 4.77 36.24 -10.53
N GLY A 177 3.53 35.96 -10.97
CA GLY A 177 2.76 36.88 -11.84
C GLY A 177 3.46 37.16 -13.17
N SER A 178 4.46 36.33 -13.56
CA SER A 178 5.32 36.63 -14.72
C SER A 178 4.70 36.24 -16.07
N GLY A 179 3.59 35.50 -16.07
CA GLY A 179 3.02 34.96 -17.31
C GLY A 179 4.07 34.15 -18.09
N GLU A 180 4.25 34.46 -19.38
CA GLU A 180 5.19 33.76 -20.25
C GLU A 180 6.66 34.23 -20.15
N ASP A 181 7.03 35.02 -19.14
CA ASP A 181 8.42 35.48 -18.95
C ASP A 181 9.29 34.37 -18.35
N HIS A 182 9.74 33.46 -19.21
CA HIS A 182 10.57 32.31 -18.85
C HIS A 182 11.91 32.72 -18.19
N ALA A 183 12.48 33.89 -18.51
CA ALA A 183 13.72 34.33 -17.89
C ALA A 183 13.57 34.59 -16.40
N ARG A 184 12.39 35.01 -15.97
CA ARG A 184 12.04 35.20 -14.54
C ARG A 184 11.87 33.87 -13.81
N LEU A 185 11.38 32.84 -14.51
CA LEU A 185 11.15 31.52 -13.94
C LEU A 185 12.44 30.71 -13.76
N GLU A 186 13.45 30.88 -14.62
CA GLU A 186 14.73 30.17 -14.53
C GLU A 186 15.49 30.44 -13.22
N GLY A 187 15.29 31.60 -12.60
CA GLY A 187 15.90 31.98 -11.32
C GLY A 187 15.12 31.54 -10.08
N LEU A 188 13.92 31.00 -10.26
CA LEU A 188 13.06 30.64 -9.13
C LEU A 188 13.52 29.35 -8.49
N VAL A 189 13.99 29.45 -7.24
CA VAL A 189 14.40 28.29 -6.44
C VAL A 189 13.43 28.06 -5.28
N PRO A 190 13.26 26.80 -4.85
CA PRO A 190 12.40 26.49 -3.69
C PRO A 190 12.80 27.32 -2.47
N GLY A 191 11.82 28.04 -1.89
CA GLY A 191 12.03 28.89 -0.70
C GLY A 191 12.42 30.33 -0.99
N ALA A 192 12.78 30.72 -2.23
CA ALA A 192 13.01 32.12 -2.60
C ALA A 192 11.69 32.91 -2.56
N LYS A 193 11.69 34.06 -1.90
CA LYS A 193 10.51 34.92 -1.76
C LYS A 193 10.64 36.22 -2.57
N GLU A 194 11.85 36.56 -2.97
CA GLU A 194 12.18 37.85 -3.60
C GLU A 194 11.58 38.00 -5.00
N MET A 195 11.29 36.88 -5.66
CA MET A 195 10.76 36.84 -7.03
C MET A 195 9.23 36.63 -7.07
N LEU A 196 8.59 36.47 -5.92
CA LEU A 196 7.17 36.17 -5.84
C LEU A 196 6.34 37.45 -5.97
N ASP A 197 5.24 37.36 -6.73
CA ASP A 197 4.17 38.35 -6.68
C ASP A 197 3.31 38.15 -5.43
N PRO A 198 3.15 39.16 -4.57
CA PRO A 198 2.42 38.98 -3.30
C PRO A 198 0.98 38.48 -3.46
N GLU A 199 0.26 38.96 -4.49
CA GLU A 199 -1.13 38.57 -4.75
C GLU A 199 -1.23 37.18 -5.33
N GLY A 200 -0.52 36.88 -6.42
CA GLY A 200 -0.51 35.57 -7.06
C GLY A 200 -0.01 34.48 -6.13
N TYR A 201 1.01 34.76 -5.32
CA TYR A 201 1.49 33.79 -4.32
C TYR A 201 0.47 33.54 -3.20
N ALA A 202 -0.24 34.58 -2.74
CA ALA A 202 -1.27 34.42 -1.73
C ALA A 202 -2.45 33.56 -2.24
N GLU A 203 -2.87 33.79 -3.49
CA GLU A 203 -3.92 32.99 -4.14
C GLU A 203 -3.48 31.53 -4.33
N MET A 204 -2.27 31.30 -4.84
CA MET A 204 -1.72 29.95 -4.99
C MET A 204 -1.66 29.24 -3.62
N ARG A 205 -1.25 29.92 -2.55
CA ARG A 205 -1.25 29.35 -1.19
C ARG A 205 -2.66 28.94 -0.74
N LYS A 206 -3.66 29.78 -0.99
CA LYS A 206 -5.05 29.45 -0.68
C LYS A 206 -5.55 28.23 -1.45
N PHE A 207 -5.17 28.13 -2.73
CA PHE A 207 -5.44 26.93 -3.55
C PHE A 207 -4.78 25.68 -2.96
N ARG A 208 -3.56 25.80 -2.43
CA ARG A 208 -2.77 24.70 -1.87
C ARG A 208 -3.30 24.15 -0.55
N GLU A 209 -3.93 24.98 0.28
CA GLU A 209 -4.38 24.62 1.64
C GLU A 209 -5.18 23.31 1.69
N PRO A 210 -6.25 23.09 0.91
CA PRO A 210 -7.00 21.85 0.96
C PRO A 210 -6.18 20.62 0.58
N PHE A 211 -5.17 20.76 -0.28
CA PHE A 211 -4.28 19.63 -0.62
C PHE A 211 -3.34 19.27 0.52
N ILE A 212 -2.88 20.24 1.32
CA ILE A 212 -2.12 20.00 2.55
C ILE A 212 -2.99 19.22 3.54
N GLU A 213 -4.21 19.69 3.80
CA GLU A 213 -5.13 19.06 4.74
C GLU A 213 -5.47 17.60 4.33
N VAL A 214 -5.83 17.39 3.06
CA VAL A 214 -6.13 16.05 2.55
C VAL A 214 -4.89 15.15 2.61
N HIS A 215 -3.70 15.66 2.28
CA HIS A 215 -2.44 14.90 2.35
C HIS A 215 -2.15 14.44 3.78
N GLU A 216 -2.33 15.33 4.76
CA GLU A 216 -2.10 15.04 6.17
C GLU A 216 -3.17 14.08 6.73
N ILE A 217 -4.45 14.29 6.45
CA ILE A 217 -5.53 13.41 6.89
C ILE A 217 -5.32 12.00 6.30
N THR A 218 -5.06 11.91 5.00
CA THR A 218 -4.85 10.61 4.36
C THR A 218 -3.55 9.94 4.81
N PHE A 219 -2.54 10.70 5.24
CA PHE A 219 -1.35 10.15 5.88
C PHE A 219 -1.69 9.41 7.20
N TRP A 220 -2.46 10.04 8.10
CA TRP A 220 -2.88 9.40 9.35
C TRP A 220 -3.76 8.18 9.10
N LEU A 221 -4.70 8.27 8.16
CA LEU A 221 -5.54 7.14 7.76
C LEU A 221 -4.70 6.00 7.15
N MET A 222 -3.66 6.32 6.39
CA MET A 222 -2.72 5.34 5.82
C MET A 222 -1.96 4.60 6.92
N LEU A 223 -1.47 5.27 7.96
CA LEU A 223 -0.81 4.63 9.10
C LEU A 223 -1.73 3.61 9.78
N ILE A 224 -2.98 4.00 10.03
CA ILE A 224 -4.00 3.09 10.60
C ILE A 224 -4.24 1.91 9.66
N ALA A 225 -4.43 2.17 8.37
CA ALA A 225 -4.67 1.11 7.38
C ALA A 225 -3.49 0.14 7.24
N ILE A 226 -2.24 0.62 7.32
CA ILE A 226 -1.04 -0.21 7.31
C ILE A 226 -1.00 -1.13 8.55
N VAL A 227 -1.27 -0.60 9.75
CA VAL A 227 -1.30 -1.40 10.98
C VAL A 227 -2.38 -2.48 10.90
N LEU A 228 -3.57 -2.12 10.43
CA LEU A 228 -4.67 -3.06 10.23
C LEU A 228 -4.34 -4.12 9.16
N HIS A 229 -3.69 -3.73 8.07
CA HIS A 229 -3.26 -4.63 7.01
C HIS A 229 -2.24 -5.65 7.55
N ILE A 230 -1.19 -5.18 8.22
CA ILE A 230 -0.17 -6.07 8.81
C ILE A 230 -0.80 -7.00 9.84
N GLY A 231 -1.64 -6.46 10.73
CA GLY A 231 -2.36 -7.26 11.73
C GLY A 231 -3.24 -8.34 11.09
N ALA A 232 -4.00 -7.98 10.04
CA ALA A 232 -4.82 -8.94 9.31
C ALA A 232 -3.99 -10.04 8.63
N VAL A 233 -2.84 -9.67 8.03
CA VAL A 233 -1.91 -10.65 7.41
C VAL A 233 -1.37 -11.60 8.47
N VAL A 234 -0.88 -11.10 9.61
CA VAL A 234 -0.34 -11.93 10.71
C VAL A 234 -1.40 -12.87 11.26
N VAL A 235 -2.60 -12.36 11.55
CA VAL A 235 -3.71 -13.19 12.06
C VAL A 235 -4.11 -14.28 11.08
N THR A 236 -4.18 -13.95 9.78
CA THR A 236 -4.52 -14.92 8.74
C THR A 236 -3.40 -15.95 8.56
N GLU A 237 -2.13 -15.53 8.56
CA GLU A 237 -0.99 -16.43 8.49
C GLU A 237 -1.01 -17.47 9.63
N VAL A 238 -1.21 -17.00 10.87
CA VAL A 238 -1.26 -17.87 12.06
C VAL A 238 -2.46 -18.83 12.02
N LYS A 239 -3.63 -18.36 11.55
CA LYS A 239 -4.85 -19.18 11.53
C LYS A 239 -4.92 -20.15 10.35
N GLU A 240 -4.50 -19.72 9.17
CA GLU A 240 -4.66 -20.50 7.94
C GLU A 240 -3.38 -21.29 7.57
N GLY A 241 -2.22 -20.86 8.02
CA GLY A 241 -0.93 -21.53 7.77
C GLY A 241 -0.59 -21.68 6.27
N ASN A 242 -1.14 -20.80 5.42
CA ASN A 242 -1.06 -20.93 3.96
C ASN A 242 0.12 -20.20 3.32
N GLY A 243 1.04 -19.67 4.12
CA GLY A 243 2.26 -19.03 3.66
C GLY A 243 2.03 -17.67 3.00
N LEU A 244 1.14 -16.82 3.53
CA LEU A 244 0.84 -15.48 2.97
C LEU A 244 2.08 -14.59 2.86
N VAL A 245 2.88 -14.54 3.93
CA VAL A 245 4.10 -13.71 3.95
C VAL A 245 5.14 -14.28 3.00
N SER A 246 5.39 -15.58 3.05
CA SER A 246 6.34 -16.26 2.15
C SER A 246 5.90 -16.18 0.68
N ALA A 247 4.59 -16.12 0.41
CA ALA A 247 4.06 -15.95 -0.93
C ALA A 247 4.43 -14.59 -1.56
N MET A 248 4.65 -13.55 -0.76
CA MET A 248 5.11 -12.26 -1.27
C MET A 248 6.59 -12.28 -1.70
N PHE A 249 7.35 -13.31 -1.34
CA PHE A 249 8.71 -13.56 -1.84
C PHE A 249 8.72 -14.62 -2.95
N SER A 250 8.09 -15.77 -2.70
CA SER A 250 8.12 -16.92 -3.60
C SER A 250 7.09 -16.87 -4.74
N GLY A 251 6.00 -16.11 -4.55
CA GLY A 251 4.83 -16.10 -5.42
C GLY A 251 3.87 -17.28 -5.19
N ARG A 252 4.15 -18.17 -4.24
CA ARG A 252 3.42 -19.44 -4.06
C ARG A 252 2.78 -19.52 -2.69
N LYS A 253 1.51 -19.93 -2.67
CA LYS A 253 0.78 -20.31 -1.46
C LYS A 253 0.65 -21.83 -1.35
N VAL A 254 0.55 -22.32 -0.13
CA VAL A 254 0.43 -23.74 0.17
C VAL A 254 -0.88 -23.99 0.90
N PHE A 255 -1.65 -24.99 0.46
CA PHE A 255 -2.94 -25.31 1.06
C PHE A 255 -3.06 -26.78 1.42
N PRO A 256 -3.60 -27.12 2.62
CA PRO A 256 -3.92 -28.49 2.98
C PRO A 256 -5.25 -28.97 2.36
N LYS A 257 -6.11 -28.03 1.94
CA LYS A 257 -7.42 -28.31 1.29
C LYS A 257 -7.49 -27.53 -0.04
N LYS A 258 -8.27 -28.02 -1.00
CA LYS A 258 -8.47 -27.36 -2.29
C LYS A 258 -9.13 -25.97 -2.08
N PRO A 259 -8.53 -24.86 -2.53
CA PRO A 259 -9.12 -23.53 -2.44
C PRO A 259 -10.33 -23.35 -3.37
N LEU A 260 -11.17 -22.33 -3.10
CA LEU A 260 -12.44 -22.10 -3.81
C LEU A 260 -12.26 -21.45 -5.20
N ASP A 261 -11.13 -20.75 -5.49
CA ASP A 261 -10.88 -19.96 -6.71
C ASP A 261 -9.74 -20.49 -7.60
#